data_772592307bbf88f919ca4b150f82b87f
#
_entry.id   772592307bbf88f919ca4b150f82b87f
#
_cell.length_a   1.000
_cell.length_b   1.000
_cell.length_c   1.000
_cell.angle_alpha   90.00
_cell.angle_beta   90.00
_cell.angle_gamma   90.00
#
_symmetry.space_group_name_H-M   'P 1'
#
loop_
_entity.id
_entity.type
_entity.pdbx_description
1 polymer ?
#
loop_
_entity_poly.entity_id
_entity_poly.type
_entity_poly.pdbx_seq_one_letter_code
_entity_poly.pdbx_strand_id
1 'polypeptide(L)'
;MNTKTTLKQQNQTGHYPLMQPIQTQATQGLERLNINTSKQFLPTIESIATGTPNNVIRQSDAANFVANLPKLAQNQFRIAKLYNNTRIDTRQLAINLMSEEAIALLGSGNSIQSRMQMYMEYGVPLAERVARKALESAASSLESSDPLRSEPTIEDSIGLIVFVSSTGFVAPGVDTELIKRLGLRRDTARVTVNFMGCAAAMNGLRVACDRVRAYPTHKALLVCLELSSINAVFEDDINDVIIHSIFSDGCAAVVIGACETEQAIGKGKVVIKDHLSYLVENTEDGIVLGIRDNGITCQLSRQLPDYIKTGVNSVIERFLASHSLNKENIDLWAIHPGGTRIIENAQHSLGLSDNQVADSWEILRQYGNMLSPSVLFVMERMLLRCQDFLSIERESVALENPNLDGKNSTETMKALTGIAFSFAPGIGVEGILFQKV
;
A
#
# COMPACT_ATOMS: atom_id res chain seq x y z
N MET A 1 -47.52 36.63 19.51
CA MET A 1 -48.15 35.46 18.87
C MET A 1 -47.05 34.48 18.48
N ASN A 2 -46.91 33.46 19.31
CA ASN A 2 -45.91 32.40 19.14
C ASN A 2 -46.51 31.25 18.32
N THR A 3 -45.86 30.83 17.24
CA THR A 3 -46.12 29.56 16.62
C THR A 3 -44.83 28.71 16.59
N LYS A 4 -44.76 27.79 17.56
CA LYS A 4 -43.79 26.70 17.58
C LYS A 4 -44.23 25.62 16.58
N THR A 5 -43.45 25.36 15.55
CA THR A 5 -43.63 24.21 14.67
C THR A 5 -42.75 23.07 15.16
N THR A 6 -43.34 22.03 15.68
CA THR A 6 -42.70 20.80 16.15
C THR A 6 -42.52 19.85 14.98
N LEU A 7 -41.26 19.60 14.59
CA LEU A 7 -40.94 18.55 13.64
C LEU A 7 -40.94 17.19 14.34
N LYS A 8 -41.86 16.32 13.98
CA LYS A 8 -41.91 14.93 14.37
C LYS A 8 -40.84 14.16 13.57
N GLN A 9 -39.86 13.61 14.27
CA GLN A 9 -38.99 12.57 13.72
C GLN A 9 -39.80 11.30 13.51
N GLN A 10 -39.92 10.85 12.27
CA GLN A 10 -40.36 9.50 11.94
C GLN A 10 -39.12 8.63 11.76
N ASN A 11 -38.88 7.72 12.71
CA ASN A 11 -37.97 6.60 12.57
C ASN A 11 -38.55 5.63 11.55
N GLN A 12 -37.98 5.59 10.36
CA GLN A 12 -38.18 4.47 9.42
C GLN A 12 -36.96 3.57 9.50
N THR A 13 -37.11 2.47 10.22
CA THR A 13 -36.18 1.33 10.13
C THR A 13 -36.40 0.62 8.78
N GLY A 14 -35.57 1.01 7.82
CA GLY A 14 -35.56 0.33 6.52
C GLY A 14 -34.86 -1.03 6.65
N HIS A 15 -35.64 -2.12 6.70
CA HIS A 15 -35.12 -3.44 6.43
C HIS A 15 -34.75 -3.53 4.94
N TYR A 16 -33.46 -3.60 4.65
CA TYR A 16 -33.00 -4.06 3.33
C TYR A 16 -33.17 -5.57 3.27
N PRO A 17 -33.92 -6.11 2.29
CA PRO A 17 -34.01 -7.55 2.12
C PRO A 17 -32.65 -8.11 1.70
N LEU A 18 -32.21 -9.15 2.39
CA LEU A 18 -31.07 -9.98 2.00
C LEU A 18 -31.24 -10.41 0.53
N MET A 19 -30.35 -9.96 -0.33
CA MET A 19 -30.29 -10.46 -1.71
C MET A 19 -30.01 -11.96 -1.64
N GLN A 20 -30.98 -12.75 -2.07
CA GLN A 20 -30.74 -14.16 -2.37
C GLN A 20 -29.76 -14.28 -3.54
N PRO A 21 -28.87 -15.27 -3.55
CA PRO A 21 -27.95 -15.47 -4.67
C PRO A 21 -28.78 -15.67 -5.95
N ILE A 22 -28.51 -14.83 -6.95
CA ILE A 22 -29.07 -14.97 -8.30
C ILE A 22 -28.45 -16.24 -8.89
N GLN A 23 -29.12 -17.36 -8.69
CA GLN A 23 -28.80 -18.58 -9.37
C GLN A 23 -29.48 -18.58 -10.77
N THR A 24 -28.66 -18.75 -11.82
CA THR A 24 -29.02 -19.48 -13.02
C THR A 24 -30.05 -18.89 -13.98
N GLN A 25 -29.71 -17.75 -14.62
CA GLN A 25 -30.13 -17.51 -16.00
C GLN A 25 -28.99 -16.98 -16.90
N ALA A 26 -27.82 -16.71 -16.35
CA ALA A 26 -26.67 -16.20 -17.08
C ALA A 26 -25.98 -17.26 -17.99
N THR A 27 -26.09 -18.52 -17.68
CA THR A 27 -25.43 -19.62 -18.41
C THR A 27 -26.03 -19.91 -19.77
N GLN A 28 -27.32 -19.71 -19.95
CA GLN A 28 -27.99 -19.95 -21.27
C GLN A 28 -27.81 -18.81 -22.28
N GLY A 29 -27.42 -17.61 -21.83
CA GLY A 29 -27.15 -16.47 -22.73
C GLY A 29 -25.73 -16.44 -23.29
N LEU A 30 -24.78 -17.05 -22.61
CA LEU A 30 -23.35 -17.06 -22.98
C LEU A 30 -23.03 -18.02 -24.14
N GLU A 31 -23.81 -19.11 -24.31
CA GLU A 31 -23.64 -20.04 -25.43
C GLU A 31 -23.99 -19.43 -26.81
N ARG A 32 -24.74 -18.32 -26.82
CA ARG A 32 -25.08 -17.65 -28.08
C ARG A 32 -24.06 -16.62 -28.57
N LEU A 33 -23.11 -16.25 -27.75
CA LEU A 33 -22.11 -15.21 -28.09
C LEU A 33 -20.84 -15.78 -28.71
N ASN A 34 -20.72 -17.09 -28.87
CA ASN A 34 -19.50 -17.73 -29.40
C ASN A 34 -18.23 -17.14 -28.78
N ILE A 35 -18.30 -16.82 -27.46
CA ILE A 35 -17.14 -16.40 -26.68
C ILE A 35 -16.33 -17.67 -26.54
N ASN A 36 -15.34 -17.84 -27.42
CA ASN A 36 -14.24 -18.78 -27.25
C ASN A 36 -13.90 -18.77 -25.76
N THR A 37 -13.70 -19.97 -25.19
CA THR A 37 -13.19 -20.13 -23.80
C THR A 37 -11.97 -19.24 -23.68
N SER A 38 -12.19 -18.00 -23.25
CA SER A 38 -11.17 -16.97 -23.23
C SER A 38 -10.08 -17.42 -22.29
N LYS A 39 -8.86 -17.49 -22.78
CA LYS A 39 -7.68 -17.69 -21.96
C LYS A 39 -7.78 -16.82 -20.72
N GLN A 40 -7.71 -17.44 -19.55
CA GLN A 40 -7.80 -16.69 -18.30
C GLN A 40 -6.47 -16.01 -18.04
N PHE A 41 -6.46 -14.67 -18.07
CA PHE A 41 -5.31 -13.87 -17.73
C PHE A 41 -5.31 -13.50 -16.24
N LEU A 42 -4.21 -13.77 -15.57
CA LEU A 42 -4.00 -13.45 -14.18
C LEU A 42 -3.11 -12.20 -14.06
N PRO A 43 -3.50 -11.20 -13.27
CA PRO A 43 -2.65 -10.07 -12.97
C PRO A 43 -1.39 -10.54 -12.26
N THR A 44 -0.25 -10.03 -12.68
CA THR A 44 1.06 -10.42 -12.19
C THR A 44 1.84 -9.18 -11.78
N ILE A 45 2.40 -9.18 -10.58
CA ILE A 45 3.38 -8.18 -10.17
C ILE A 45 4.68 -8.51 -10.91
N GLU A 46 5.09 -7.65 -11.81
CA GLU A 46 6.33 -7.80 -12.58
C GLU A 46 7.52 -7.18 -11.84
N SER A 47 7.28 -6.10 -11.12
CA SER A 47 8.28 -5.48 -10.25
C SER A 47 7.62 -4.69 -9.12
N ILE A 48 8.32 -4.57 -7.99
CA ILE A 48 8.08 -3.60 -6.93
C ILE A 48 9.38 -2.83 -6.74
N ALA A 49 9.30 -1.51 -6.65
CA ALA A 49 10.42 -0.67 -6.27
C ALA A 49 9.96 0.32 -5.20
N THR A 50 10.83 0.54 -4.23
CA THR A 50 10.59 1.48 -3.14
C THR A 50 11.70 2.51 -3.03
N GLY A 51 11.39 3.64 -2.40
CA GLY A 51 12.34 4.71 -2.16
C GLY A 51 11.80 5.77 -1.21
N THR A 52 12.72 6.46 -0.58
CA THR A 52 12.45 7.49 0.43
C THR A 52 13.19 8.79 0.11
N PRO A 53 12.80 9.91 0.70
CA PRO A 53 13.65 11.09 0.71
C PRO A 53 15.01 10.81 1.36
N ASN A 54 15.98 11.67 1.11
CA ASN A 54 17.37 11.48 1.59
C ASN A 54 17.57 11.90 3.05
N ASN A 55 16.70 12.74 3.62
CA ASN A 55 16.85 13.21 5.00
C ASN A 55 16.41 12.11 5.97
N VAL A 56 17.36 11.52 6.65
CA VAL A 56 17.13 10.50 7.69
C VAL A 56 17.15 11.16 9.06
N ILE A 57 16.10 11.00 9.83
CA ILE A 57 15.97 11.54 11.19
C ILE A 57 15.89 10.37 12.17
N ARG A 58 16.75 10.39 13.19
CA ARG A 58 16.63 9.45 14.29
C ARG A 58 15.41 9.80 15.15
N GLN A 59 14.69 8.79 15.57
CA GLN A 59 13.49 8.98 16.38
C GLN A 59 13.77 9.70 17.71
N SER A 60 14.94 9.42 18.33
CA SER A 60 15.40 10.13 19.54
C SER A 60 15.61 11.62 19.31
N ASP A 61 16.17 12.01 18.16
CA ASP A 61 16.46 13.40 17.85
C ASP A 61 15.15 14.16 17.55
N ALA A 62 14.23 13.51 16.84
CA ALA A 62 12.88 14.05 16.62
C ALA A 62 12.10 14.22 17.94
N ALA A 63 12.19 13.23 18.85
CA ALA A 63 11.58 13.30 20.18
C ALA A 63 12.09 14.52 20.96
N ASN A 64 13.41 14.70 21.00
CA ASN A 64 14.05 15.81 21.68
C ASN A 64 13.65 17.15 21.06
N PHE A 65 13.65 17.25 19.74
CA PHE A 65 13.26 18.47 19.05
C PHE A 65 11.83 18.86 19.36
N VAL A 66 10.87 17.95 19.15
CA VAL A 66 9.44 18.23 19.36
C VAL A 66 9.12 18.52 20.82
N ALA A 67 9.73 17.81 21.77
CA ALA A 67 9.54 18.03 23.20
C ALA A 67 10.02 19.42 23.68
N ASN A 68 10.97 20.05 22.96
CA ASN A 68 11.51 21.36 23.31
C ASN A 68 10.83 22.51 22.53
N LEU A 69 9.83 22.23 21.67
CA LEU A 69 9.08 23.30 21.02
C LEU A 69 8.31 24.12 22.06
N PRO A 70 8.35 25.48 22.00
CA PRO A 70 7.75 26.34 23.02
C PRO A 70 6.26 26.05 23.27
N LYS A 71 5.50 25.75 22.23
CA LYS A 71 4.06 25.43 22.32
C LYS A 71 3.79 24.09 23.01
N LEU A 72 4.76 23.17 23.04
CA LEU A 72 4.62 21.80 23.53
C LEU A 72 5.37 21.55 24.84
N ALA A 73 6.07 22.55 25.40
CA ALA A 73 6.92 22.43 26.59
C ALA A 73 6.19 21.86 27.82
N GLN A 74 4.90 22.13 27.99
CA GLN A 74 4.10 21.58 29.09
C GLN A 74 3.86 20.07 28.99
N ASN A 75 3.99 19.49 27.79
CA ASN A 75 3.78 18.09 27.50
C ASN A 75 5.09 17.30 27.26
N GLN A 76 6.25 17.88 27.55
CA GLN A 76 7.58 17.34 27.21
C GLN A 76 7.76 15.87 27.59
N PHE A 77 7.45 15.49 28.81
CA PHE A 77 7.58 14.10 29.29
C PHE A 77 6.65 13.13 28.53
N ARG A 78 5.44 13.56 28.24
CA ARG A 78 4.45 12.77 27.50
C ARG A 78 4.88 12.56 26.05
N ILE A 79 5.43 13.59 25.42
CA ILE A 79 5.96 13.55 24.05
C ILE A 79 7.12 12.57 23.97
N ALA A 80 8.12 12.69 24.85
CA ALA A 80 9.25 11.77 24.90
C ALA A 80 8.79 10.31 25.05
N LYS A 81 7.82 10.05 25.93
CA LYS A 81 7.25 8.70 26.12
C LYS A 81 6.53 8.19 24.85
N LEU A 82 5.79 9.06 24.15
CA LEU A 82 5.11 8.68 22.91
C LEU A 82 6.12 8.22 21.83
N TYR A 83 7.16 9.02 21.59
CA TYR A 83 8.18 8.70 20.61
C TYR A 83 8.93 7.40 20.97
N ASN A 84 9.30 7.21 22.22
CA ASN A 84 10.01 6.00 22.68
C ASN A 84 9.18 4.72 22.54
N ASN A 85 7.85 4.83 22.57
CA ASN A 85 6.96 3.67 22.46
C ASN A 85 6.62 3.29 21.01
N THR A 86 7.12 4.01 20.00
CA THR A 86 6.79 3.75 18.59
C THR A 86 7.50 2.54 18.01
N ARG A 87 8.60 2.06 18.62
CA ARG A 87 9.54 1.07 18.07
C ARG A 87 10.14 1.48 16.72
N ILE A 88 10.18 2.77 16.44
CA ILE A 88 10.81 3.35 15.26
C ILE A 88 12.22 3.79 15.63
N ASP A 89 13.21 3.44 14.84
CA ASP A 89 14.60 3.90 15.01
C ASP A 89 14.85 5.16 14.18
N THR A 90 14.39 5.14 12.93
CA THR A 90 14.60 6.21 11.96
C THR A 90 13.35 6.49 11.14
N ARG A 91 13.25 7.69 10.63
CA ARG A 91 12.26 8.09 9.62
C ARG A 91 12.95 8.90 8.53
N GLN A 92 12.40 8.81 7.32
CA GLN A 92 12.87 9.57 6.16
C GLN A 92 11.83 10.65 5.86
N LEU A 93 12.27 11.90 5.80
CA LEU A 93 11.38 13.04 5.64
C LEU A 93 11.86 13.92 4.49
N ALA A 94 10.93 14.40 3.67
CA ALA A 94 11.23 15.35 2.60
C ALA A 94 11.78 16.66 3.16
N ILE A 95 11.30 17.05 4.33
CA ILE A 95 11.72 18.25 5.06
C ILE A 95 12.47 17.82 6.31
N ASN A 96 13.66 18.37 6.50
CA ASN A 96 14.37 18.22 7.77
C ASN A 96 13.65 19.01 8.86
N LEU A 97 13.03 18.34 9.83
CA LEU A 97 12.29 18.96 10.92
C LEU A 97 13.13 19.96 11.76
N MET A 98 14.46 19.88 11.69
CA MET A 98 15.39 20.77 12.40
C MET A 98 15.94 21.88 11.47
N SER A 99 15.34 22.10 10.32
CA SER A 99 15.71 23.15 9.36
C SER A 99 14.87 24.43 9.53
N GLU A 100 15.33 25.52 8.94
CA GLU A 100 14.59 26.77 8.88
C GLU A 100 13.24 26.62 8.14
N GLU A 101 13.20 25.76 7.12
CA GLU A 101 11.98 25.43 6.37
C GLU A 101 10.93 24.76 7.29
N ALA A 102 11.37 23.80 8.13
CA ALA A 102 10.49 23.17 9.10
C ALA A 102 9.95 24.19 10.12
N ILE A 103 10.80 25.11 10.60
CA ILE A 103 10.37 26.16 11.50
C ILE A 103 9.32 27.07 10.83
N ALA A 104 9.53 27.39 9.55
CA ALA A 104 8.57 28.16 8.76
C ALA A 104 7.23 27.40 8.59
N LEU A 105 7.27 26.09 8.37
CA LEU A 105 6.10 25.21 8.33
C LEU A 105 5.39 25.09 9.68
N LEU A 106 6.10 25.24 10.79
CA LEU A 106 5.53 25.24 12.14
C LEU A 106 4.76 26.56 12.44
N GLY A 107 5.03 27.60 11.67
CA GLY A 107 4.39 28.91 11.80
C GLY A 107 2.95 28.94 11.27
N SER A 108 2.13 29.80 11.85
CA SER A 108 0.70 29.97 11.52
C SER A 108 0.43 30.56 10.12
N GLY A 109 1.47 30.87 9.33
CA GLY A 109 1.34 31.53 8.02
C GLY A 109 1.38 30.58 6.81
N ASN A 110 1.61 29.31 7.01
CA ASN A 110 1.77 28.38 5.89
C ASN A 110 0.41 27.79 5.46
N SER A 111 -0.04 28.20 4.28
CA SER A 111 -1.32 27.76 3.72
C SER A 111 -1.20 26.34 3.13
N ILE A 112 -2.33 25.67 2.97
CA ILE A 112 -2.39 24.40 2.23
C ILE A 112 -1.85 24.57 0.80
N GLN A 113 -2.02 25.73 0.18
CA GLN A 113 -1.46 26.02 -1.16
C GLN A 113 0.06 25.92 -1.17
N SER A 114 0.76 26.55 -0.21
CA SER A 114 2.23 26.48 -0.11
C SER A 114 2.71 25.03 0.09
N ARG A 115 1.99 24.26 0.92
CA ARG A 115 2.31 22.86 1.16
C ARG A 115 2.14 22.01 -0.11
N MET A 116 1.13 22.27 -0.92
CA MET A 116 0.94 21.58 -2.18
C MET A 116 2.00 21.95 -3.23
N GLN A 117 2.54 23.17 -3.21
CA GLN A 117 3.71 23.52 -4.03
C GLN A 117 4.94 22.70 -3.61
N MET A 118 5.22 22.63 -2.31
CA MET A 118 6.32 21.81 -1.78
C MET A 118 6.10 20.31 -2.07
N TYR A 119 4.85 19.84 -1.99
CA TYR A 119 4.53 18.46 -2.34
C TYR A 119 4.93 18.13 -3.79
N MET A 120 4.68 19.02 -4.74
CA MET A 120 5.12 18.85 -6.13
C MET A 120 6.63 18.92 -6.27
N GLU A 121 7.27 19.86 -5.58
CA GLU A 121 8.72 20.08 -5.64
C GLU A 121 9.50 18.85 -5.13
N TYR A 122 9.15 18.31 -3.97
CA TYR A 122 9.82 17.14 -3.39
C TYR A 122 9.29 15.82 -3.92
N GLY A 123 8.01 15.75 -4.25
CA GLY A 123 7.34 14.51 -4.61
C GLY A 123 7.63 14.05 -6.04
N VAL A 124 7.65 14.96 -7.01
CA VAL A 124 7.87 14.60 -8.42
C VAL A 124 9.22 13.91 -8.63
N PRO A 125 10.37 14.45 -8.15
CA PRO A 125 11.65 13.76 -8.30
C PRO A 125 11.72 12.39 -7.60
N LEU A 126 11.12 12.28 -6.41
CA LEU A 126 11.07 11.01 -5.69
C LEU A 126 10.24 9.98 -6.45
N ALA A 127 9.04 10.35 -6.90
CA ALA A 127 8.15 9.47 -7.65
C ALA A 127 8.78 9.04 -8.98
N GLU A 128 9.43 9.97 -9.72
CA GLU A 128 10.15 9.65 -10.94
C GLU A 128 11.25 8.60 -10.71
N ARG A 129 12.11 8.82 -9.70
CA ARG A 129 13.20 7.91 -9.36
C ARG A 129 12.71 6.50 -9.05
N VAL A 130 11.64 6.38 -8.25
CA VAL A 130 11.09 5.10 -7.82
C VAL A 130 10.34 4.41 -8.97
N ALA A 131 9.56 5.16 -9.74
CA ALA A 131 8.86 4.62 -10.90
C ALA A 131 9.84 4.12 -11.98
N ARG A 132 10.91 4.86 -12.24
CA ARG A 132 11.97 4.45 -13.17
C ARG A 132 12.65 3.16 -12.74
N LYS A 133 13.01 3.04 -11.44
CA LYS A 133 13.54 1.80 -10.87
C LYS A 133 12.59 0.61 -11.07
N ALA A 134 11.28 0.81 -10.89
CA ALA A 134 10.29 -0.24 -11.12
C ALA A 134 10.21 -0.65 -12.59
N LEU A 135 10.20 0.32 -13.52
CA LEU A 135 10.20 0.05 -14.96
C LEU A 135 11.45 -0.70 -15.40
N GLU A 136 12.64 -0.27 -14.98
CA GLU A 136 13.92 -0.91 -15.28
C GLU A 136 13.96 -2.35 -14.76
N SER A 137 13.46 -2.58 -13.53
CA SER A 137 13.35 -3.93 -12.95
C SER A 137 12.39 -4.83 -13.73
N ALA A 138 11.26 -4.29 -14.18
CA ALA A 138 10.31 -5.05 -15.01
C ALA A 138 10.88 -5.34 -16.40
N ALA A 139 11.62 -4.40 -16.99
CA ALA A 139 12.26 -4.58 -18.30
C ALA A 139 13.34 -5.68 -18.26
N SER A 140 14.15 -5.74 -17.20
CA SER A 140 15.19 -6.76 -17.05
C SER A 140 14.64 -8.19 -16.88
N SER A 141 13.38 -8.33 -16.51
CA SER A 141 12.69 -9.62 -16.38
C SER A 141 12.10 -10.12 -17.72
N LEU A 142 12.13 -9.29 -18.77
CA LEU A 142 11.72 -9.67 -20.11
C LEU A 142 12.91 -10.37 -20.79
N GLU A 143 12.86 -11.70 -20.92
CA GLU A 143 13.82 -12.43 -21.76
C GLU A 143 13.63 -11.99 -23.21
N SER A 144 14.62 -11.29 -23.77
CA SER A 144 14.62 -10.95 -25.20
C SER A 144 14.84 -12.24 -26.02
N SER A 145 13.78 -12.77 -26.60
CA SER A 145 13.82 -13.99 -27.38
C SER A 145 14.39 -13.80 -28.81
N ASP A 146 14.54 -12.56 -29.28
CA ASP A 146 15.05 -12.28 -30.63
C ASP A 146 15.73 -10.89 -30.68
N PRO A 147 17.07 -10.83 -30.88
CA PRO A 147 17.81 -9.57 -30.98
C PRO A 147 17.49 -8.73 -32.24
N LEU A 148 16.73 -9.27 -33.21
CA LEU A 148 16.37 -8.60 -34.45
C LEU A 148 14.96 -7.99 -34.43
N ARG A 149 14.15 -8.23 -33.41
CA ARG A 149 12.84 -7.61 -33.25
C ARG A 149 12.96 -6.38 -32.37
N SER A 150 12.58 -5.21 -32.88
CA SER A 150 12.32 -4.03 -32.07
C SER A 150 11.05 -4.28 -31.24
N GLU A 151 11.18 -4.92 -30.11
CA GLU A 151 10.07 -5.05 -29.17
C GLU A 151 9.74 -3.67 -28.57
N PRO A 152 8.44 -3.38 -28.30
CA PRO A 152 8.06 -2.13 -27.65
C PRO A 152 8.77 -2.02 -26.29
N THR A 153 9.22 -0.82 -25.94
CA THR A 153 9.84 -0.59 -24.64
C THR A 153 8.84 -0.85 -23.51
N ILE A 154 9.34 -0.99 -22.29
CA ILE A 154 8.47 -1.15 -21.13
C ILE A 154 7.54 0.07 -20.98
N GLU A 155 8.04 1.27 -21.27
CA GLU A 155 7.29 2.52 -21.25
C GLU A 155 6.15 2.53 -22.27
N ASP A 156 6.37 2.00 -23.48
CA ASP A 156 5.35 1.88 -24.53
C ASP A 156 4.25 0.90 -24.14
N SER A 157 4.55 -0.08 -23.29
CA SER A 157 3.58 -1.07 -22.81
C SER A 157 2.63 -0.54 -21.74
N ILE A 158 2.98 0.57 -21.06
CA ILE A 158 2.16 1.16 -20.00
C ILE A 158 0.90 1.79 -20.57
N GLY A 159 -0.23 1.13 -20.38
CA GLY A 159 -1.54 1.61 -20.82
C GLY A 159 -2.35 2.31 -19.73
N LEU A 160 -1.90 2.25 -18.47
CA LEU A 160 -2.52 2.94 -17.33
C LEU A 160 -1.45 3.34 -16.32
N ILE A 161 -1.53 4.59 -15.83
CA ILE A 161 -0.88 5.02 -14.58
C ILE A 161 -1.96 5.19 -13.50
N VAL A 162 -1.75 4.55 -12.35
CA VAL A 162 -2.54 4.73 -11.13
C VAL A 162 -1.68 5.48 -10.13
N PHE A 163 -2.04 6.71 -9.83
CA PHE A 163 -1.34 7.53 -8.84
C PHE A 163 -2.11 7.56 -7.52
N VAL A 164 -1.43 7.30 -6.42
CA VAL A 164 -2.01 7.19 -5.08
C VAL A 164 -1.35 8.20 -4.15
N SER A 165 -2.16 9.03 -3.49
CA SER A 165 -1.69 9.91 -2.42
C SER A 165 -2.84 10.35 -1.50
N SER A 166 -2.56 10.40 -0.20
CA SER A 166 -3.42 11.01 0.82
C SER A 166 -2.80 12.27 1.44
N THR A 167 -1.59 12.64 1.01
CA THR A 167 -0.82 13.78 1.54
C THR A 167 -0.65 14.92 0.55
N GLY A 168 -1.10 14.72 -0.70
CA GLY A 168 -1.08 15.75 -1.73
C GLY A 168 -2.25 15.61 -2.70
N PHE A 169 -2.82 16.75 -3.13
CA PHE A 169 -3.89 16.82 -4.11
C PHE A 169 -3.69 18.06 -4.99
N VAL A 170 -3.09 17.86 -6.14
CA VAL A 170 -2.75 18.91 -7.11
C VAL A 170 -3.19 18.44 -8.49
N ALA A 171 -3.77 19.34 -9.28
CA ALA A 171 -4.14 19.07 -10.66
C ALA A 171 -3.73 20.25 -11.56
N PRO A 172 -2.94 20.02 -12.64
CA PRO A 172 -2.29 18.77 -13.05
C PRO A 172 -1.31 18.29 -11.98
N GLY A 173 -1.31 16.96 -11.72
CA GLY A 173 -0.60 16.36 -10.60
C GLY A 173 0.70 15.64 -10.98
N VAL A 174 1.22 14.89 -10.02
CA VAL A 174 2.44 14.06 -10.18
C VAL A 174 2.27 13.06 -11.32
N ASP A 175 1.09 12.48 -11.52
CA ASP A 175 0.76 11.58 -12.61
C ASP A 175 1.07 12.20 -14.00
N THR A 176 0.74 13.46 -14.18
CA THR A 176 1.01 14.20 -15.42
C THR A 176 2.51 14.43 -15.65
N GLU A 177 3.24 14.76 -14.57
CA GLU A 177 4.70 14.91 -14.63
C GLU A 177 5.39 13.58 -14.90
N LEU A 178 4.92 12.48 -14.30
CA LEU A 178 5.49 11.15 -14.54
C LEU A 178 5.34 10.71 -16.00
N ILE A 179 4.18 10.93 -16.63
CA ILE A 179 4.01 10.63 -18.07
C ILE A 179 5.07 11.32 -18.91
N LYS A 180 5.35 12.60 -18.63
CA LYS A 180 6.36 13.37 -19.38
C LYS A 180 7.77 12.88 -19.10
N ARG A 181 8.13 12.73 -17.81
CA ARG A 181 9.50 12.47 -17.37
C ARG A 181 9.94 11.04 -17.62
N LEU A 182 9.03 10.08 -17.54
CA LEU A 182 9.29 8.68 -17.84
C LEU A 182 9.20 8.35 -19.34
N GLY A 183 8.74 9.28 -20.17
CA GLY A 183 8.55 9.03 -21.60
C GLY A 183 7.38 8.11 -21.90
N LEU A 184 6.37 8.02 -21.03
CA LEU A 184 5.19 7.21 -21.28
C LEU A 184 4.39 7.79 -22.46
N ARG A 185 3.62 6.94 -23.12
CA ARG A 185 2.76 7.35 -24.23
C ARG A 185 1.76 8.43 -23.78
N ARG A 186 1.44 9.38 -24.66
CA ARG A 186 0.50 10.46 -24.36
C ARG A 186 -0.95 10.01 -24.20
N ASP A 187 -1.29 8.84 -24.71
CA ASP A 187 -2.60 8.19 -24.60
C ASP A 187 -2.68 7.22 -23.40
N THR A 188 -1.65 7.15 -22.55
CA THR A 188 -1.70 6.41 -21.29
C THR A 188 -2.85 6.93 -20.43
N ALA A 189 -3.78 6.03 -20.08
CA ALA A 189 -4.90 6.36 -19.18
C ALA A 189 -4.39 6.71 -17.77
N ARG A 190 -5.13 7.56 -17.05
CA ARG A 190 -4.76 8.04 -15.71
C ARG A 190 -5.89 7.84 -14.71
N VAL A 191 -5.56 7.35 -13.55
CA VAL A 191 -6.47 7.28 -12.39
C VAL A 191 -5.73 7.78 -11.17
N THR A 192 -6.38 8.62 -10.37
CA THR A 192 -5.86 9.09 -9.09
C THR A 192 -6.72 8.56 -7.95
N VAL A 193 -6.09 7.93 -6.96
CA VAL A 193 -6.73 7.43 -5.74
C VAL A 193 -6.28 8.29 -4.57
N ASN A 194 -7.18 9.12 -4.05
CA ASN A 194 -6.89 10.06 -2.96
C ASN A 194 -7.69 9.73 -1.69
N PHE A 195 -7.16 10.11 -0.53
CA PHE A 195 -7.83 10.04 0.77
C PHE A 195 -8.31 8.64 1.21
N MET A 196 -7.75 7.57 0.64
CA MET A 196 -7.97 6.20 1.13
C MET A 196 -6.92 5.79 2.19
N GLY A 197 -6.07 6.73 2.61
CA GLY A 197 -5.09 6.55 3.69
C GLY A 197 -4.11 5.42 3.43
N CYS A 198 -3.81 4.68 4.49
CA CYS A 198 -2.84 3.59 4.45
C CYS A 198 -3.22 2.44 3.50
N ALA A 199 -4.50 2.26 3.20
CA ALA A 199 -4.98 1.19 2.33
C ALA A 199 -5.03 1.57 0.84
N ALA A 200 -4.75 2.81 0.49
CA ALA A 200 -4.89 3.32 -0.87
C ALA A 200 -4.05 2.53 -1.91
N ALA A 201 -2.92 1.94 -1.50
CA ALA A 201 -2.12 1.07 -2.37
C ALA A 201 -2.92 -0.18 -2.82
N MET A 202 -3.69 -0.79 -1.92
CA MET A 202 -4.52 -1.96 -2.25
C MET A 202 -5.67 -1.59 -3.20
N ASN A 203 -6.27 -0.40 -3.03
CA ASN A 203 -7.27 0.11 -3.97
C ASN A 203 -6.64 0.39 -5.35
N GLY A 204 -5.44 0.98 -5.38
CA GLY A 204 -4.68 1.22 -6.61
C GLY A 204 -4.32 -0.09 -7.33
N LEU A 205 -3.89 -1.12 -6.59
CA LEU A 205 -3.62 -2.45 -7.14
C LEU A 205 -4.87 -3.06 -7.78
N ARG A 206 -6.04 -2.94 -7.14
CA ARG A 206 -7.32 -3.42 -7.72
C ARG A 206 -7.57 -2.79 -9.08
N VAL A 207 -7.49 -1.45 -9.17
CA VAL A 207 -7.68 -0.73 -10.43
C VAL A 207 -6.68 -1.17 -11.51
N ALA A 208 -5.41 -1.34 -11.14
CA ALA A 208 -4.37 -1.81 -12.05
C ALA A 208 -4.63 -3.26 -12.52
N CYS A 209 -5.01 -4.16 -11.62
CA CYS A 209 -5.35 -5.54 -11.92
C CYS A 209 -6.55 -5.66 -12.86
N ASP A 210 -7.61 -4.89 -12.63
CA ASP A 210 -8.81 -4.89 -13.49
C ASP A 210 -8.46 -4.38 -14.89
N ARG A 211 -7.58 -3.38 -14.99
CA ARG A 211 -7.08 -2.91 -16.28
C ARG A 211 -6.36 -3.98 -17.06
N VAL A 212 -5.41 -4.69 -16.45
CA VAL A 212 -4.62 -5.70 -17.18
C VAL A 212 -5.40 -6.98 -17.45
N ARG A 213 -6.45 -7.28 -16.67
CA ARG A 213 -7.42 -8.34 -17.02
C ARG A 213 -8.21 -8.00 -18.28
N ALA A 214 -8.66 -6.73 -18.39
CA ALA A 214 -9.42 -6.25 -19.55
C ALA A 214 -8.55 -6.03 -20.79
N TYR A 215 -7.28 -5.68 -20.60
CA TYR A 215 -6.31 -5.39 -21.68
C TYR A 215 -4.99 -6.12 -21.40
N PRO A 216 -4.90 -7.45 -21.63
CA PRO A 216 -3.74 -8.25 -21.21
C PRO A 216 -2.42 -7.90 -21.90
N THR A 217 -2.47 -7.21 -23.03
CA THR A 217 -1.28 -6.72 -23.75
C THR A 217 -0.73 -5.42 -23.18
N HIS A 218 -1.47 -4.75 -22.30
CA HIS A 218 -1.03 -3.54 -21.61
C HIS A 218 -0.53 -3.88 -20.21
N LYS A 219 0.37 -3.05 -19.73
CA LYS A 219 0.77 -3.02 -18.32
C LYS A 219 0.18 -1.80 -17.63
N ALA A 220 0.11 -1.86 -16.31
CA ALA A 220 -0.25 -0.73 -15.46
C ALA A 220 0.92 -0.37 -14.55
N LEU A 221 1.19 0.93 -14.40
CA LEU A 221 2.14 1.48 -13.43
C LEU A 221 1.36 2.07 -12.27
N LEU A 222 1.46 1.45 -11.10
CA LEU A 222 0.97 2.01 -9.84
C LEU A 222 2.10 2.79 -9.18
N VAL A 223 1.83 4.02 -8.73
CA VAL A 223 2.76 4.85 -7.96
C VAL A 223 2.06 5.38 -6.73
N CYS A 224 2.55 5.01 -5.55
CA CYS A 224 2.09 5.49 -4.25
C CYS A 224 3.14 6.47 -3.71
N LEU A 225 2.74 7.72 -3.46
CA LEU A 225 3.62 8.78 -2.96
C LEU A 225 2.99 9.45 -1.75
N GLU A 226 3.67 9.40 -0.61
CA GLU A 226 3.23 10.09 0.59
C GLU A 226 4.35 10.95 1.18
N LEU A 227 4.04 12.21 1.41
CA LEU A 227 4.93 13.19 2.03
C LEU A 227 4.23 13.82 3.25
N SER A 228 4.13 13.05 4.32
CA SER A 228 3.47 13.46 5.57
C SER A 228 4.16 14.64 6.24
N SER A 229 5.50 14.73 6.11
CA SER A 229 6.29 15.81 6.71
C SER A 229 5.87 17.19 6.21
N ILE A 230 5.44 17.30 4.94
CA ILE A 230 4.99 18.55 4.34
C ILE A 230 3.70 19.06 4.99
N ASN A 231 2.88 18.16 5.52
CA ASN A 231 1.63 18.49 6.20
C ASN A 231 1.77 18.60 7.73
N ALA A 232 2.99 18.55 8.26
CA ALA A 232 3.24 18.63 9.68
C ALA A 232 2.72 19.96 10.28
N VAL A 233 1.94 19.86 11.36
CA VAL A 233 1.45 20.97 12.16
C VAL A 233 1.78 20.67 13.62
N PHE A 234 2.60 21.51 14.25
CA PHE A 234 3.02 21.32 15.64
C PHE A 234 2.31 22.33 16.54
N GLU A 235 1.03 22.10 16.73
CA GLU A 235 0.23 22.82 17.71
C GLU A 235 0.05 21.97 18.97
N ASP A 236 -0.51 22.55 20.04
CA ASP A 236 -0.77 21.82 21.30
C ASP A 236 -2.00 20.90 21.14
N ASP A 237 -1.95 20.04 20.12
CA ASP A 237 -2.89 18.95 19.87
C ASP A 237 -2.15 17.61 19.94
N ILE A 238 -2.54 16.79 20.88
CA ILE A 238 -1.91 15.49 21.10
C ILE A 238 -2.07 14.55 19.89
N ASN A 239 -3.11 14.69 19.09
CA ASN A 239 -3.31 13.89 17.89
C ASN A 239 -2.25 14.25 16.85
N ASP A 240 -1.98 15.56 16.64
CA ASP A 240 -0.93 16.01 15.73
C ASP A 240 0.43 15.45 16.19
N VAL A 241 0.73 15.48 17.51
CA VAL A 241 1.97 14.90 18.07
C VAL A 241 2.06 13.38 17.84
N ILE A 242 0.98 12.63 18.04
CA ILE A 242 0.94 11.18 17.77
C ILE A 242 1.25 10.91 16.30
N ILE A 243 0.60 11.61 15.39
CA ILE A 243 0.78 11.48 13.96
C ILE A 243 2.23 11.75 13.58
N HIS A 244 2.80 12.87 14.03
CA HIS A 244 4.19 13.23 13.72
C HIS A 244 5.22 12.32 14.39
N SER A 245 4.84 11.59 15.44
CA SER A 245 5.72 10.58 16.04
C SER A 245 5.81 9.27 15.22
N ILE A 246 4.83 9.01 14.34
CA ILE A 246 4.71 7.74 13.63
C ILE A 246 4.92 7.92 12.12
N PHE A 247 4.36 8.99 11.52
CA PHE A 247 4.36 9.14 10.07
C PHE A 247 5.72 9.56 9.50
N SER A 248 5.96 9.09 8.29
CA SER A 248 7.17 9.29 7.51
C SER A 248 6.80 9.53 6.04
N ASP A 249 7.81 9.77 5.22
CA ASP A 249 7.65 10.00 3.79
C ASP A 249 8.23 8.85 2.98
N GLY A 250 7.56 8.51 1.89
CA GLY A 250 8.02 7.43 1.04
C GLY A 250 7.26 7.35 -0.28
N CYS A 251 7.83 6.58 -1.17
CA CYS A 251 7.24 6.25 -2.46
C CYS A 251 7.44 4.77 -2.77
N ALA A 252 6.43 4.16 -3.36
CA ALA A 252 6.52 2.82 -3.93
C ALA A 252 5.91 2.82 -5.33
N ALA A 253 6.52 2.07 -6.24
CA ALA A 253 5.98 1.84 -7.57
C ALA A 253 5.91 0.36 -7.88
N VAL A 254 4.83 -0.06 -8.56
CA VAL A 254 4.58 -1.44 -8.95
C VAL A 254 4.23 -1.47 -10.42
N VAL A 255 4.91 -2.32 -11.19
CA VAL A 255 4.51 -2.66 -12.56
C VAL A 255 3.66 -3.92 -12.51
N ILE A 256 2.44 -3.82 -13.03
CA ILE A 256 1.48 -4.92 -13.08
C ILE A 256 1.25 -5.28 -14.55
N GLY A 257 1.47 -6.52 -14.90
CA GLY A 257 1.14 -7.11 -16.18
C GLY A 257 0.08 -8.19 -16.04
N ALA A 258 -0.15 -8.91 -17.12
CA ALA A 258 -1.00 -10.10 -17.15
C ALA A 258 -0.25 -11.28 -17.77
N CYS A 259 -0.46 -12.47 -17.25
CA CYS A 259 0.06 -13.70 -17.84
C CYS A 259 -1.03 -14.76 -17.96
N GLU A 260 -0.91 -15.64 -18.93
CA GLU A 260 -1.74 -16.83 -19.00
C GLU A 260 -1.43 -17.74 -17.81
N THR A 261 -2.43 -18.39 -17.24
CA THR A 261 -2.28 -19.23 -16.05
C THR A 261 -1.17 -20.26 -16.19
N GLU A 262 -1.07 -20.91 -17.37
CA GLU A 262 -0.07 -21.93 -17.66
C GLU A 262 1.37 -21.36 -17.72
N GLN A 263 1.51 -20.09 -18.05
CA GLN A 263 2.80 -19.42 -18.17
C GLN A 263 3.34 -18.88 -16.83
N ALA A 264 2.48 -18.83 -15.80
CA ALA A 264 2.87 -18.35 -14.49
C ALA A 264 3.57 -19.42 -13.65
N ILE A 265 3.15 -20.67 -13.79
CA ILE A 265 3.56 -21.78 -12.92
C ILE A 265 5.07 -22.06 -13.03
N GLY A 266 5.75 -22.14 -11.89
CA GLY A 266 7.16 -22.52 -11.80
C GLY A 266 8.17 -21.44 -12.22
N LYS A 267 7.73 -20.20 -12.48
CA LYS A 267 8.60 -19.10 -12.92
C LYS A 267 8.93 -18.08 -11.83
N GLY A 268 8.53 -18.32 -10.58
CA GLY A 268 8.73 -17.40 -9.47
C GLY A 268 7.93 -16.10 -9.57
N LYS A 269 6.92 -16.06 -10.43
CA LYS A 269 6.05 -14.90 -10.62
C LYS A 269 5.12 -14.70 -9.42
N VAL A 270 4.79 -13.46 -9.14
CA VAL A 270 3.80 -13.09 -8.10
C VAL A 270 2.47 -12.79 -8.76
N VAL A 271 1.53 -13.71 -8.64
CA VAL A 271 0.19 -13.63 -9.24
C VAL A 271 -0.82 -13.14 -8.23
N ILE A 272 -1.60 -12.11 -8.55
CA ILE A 272 -2.70 -11.63 -7.71
C ILE A 272 -3.95 -12.44 -8.03
N LYS A 273 -4.44 -13.16 -7.02
CA LYS A 273 -5.60 -14.05 -7.14
C LYS A 273 -6.91 -13.31 -6.96
N ASP A 274 -6.99 -12.49 -5.91
CA ASP A 274 -8.21 -11.72 -5.60
C ASP A 274 -7.91 -10.51 -4.70
N HIS A 275 -8.93 -9.67 -4.53
CA HIS A 275 -8.90 -8.45 -3.73
C HIS A 275 -9.89 -8.53 -2.58
N LEU A 276 -9.42 -8.19 -1.37
CA LEU A 276 -10.25 -7.99 -0.20
C LEU A 276 -10.68 -6.53 -0.10
N SER A 277 -11.95 -6.29 0.18
CA SER A 277 -12.47 -4.98 0.59
C SER A 277 -13.62 -5.18 1.57
N TYR A 278 -13.46 -4.64 2.77
CA TYR A 278 -14.49 -4.73 3.80
C TYR A 278 -14.46 -3.52 4.72
N LEU A 279 -15.58 -2.84 4.88
CA LEU A 279 -15.75 -1.76 5.85
C LEU A 279 -16.31 -2.36 7.15
N VAL A 280 -15.56 -2.22 8.24
CA VAL A 280 -15.98 -2.72 9.57
C VAL A 280 -17.10 -1.84 10.09
N GLU A 281 -18.19 -2.45 10.54
CA GLU A 281 -19.37 -1.76 11.02
C GLU A 281 -19.10 -0.95 12.29
N ASN A 282 -19.70 0.24 12.38
CA ASN A 282 -19.62 1.14 13.54
C ASN A 282 -18.19 1.55 13.93
N THR A 283 -17.33 1.80 12.95
CA THR A 283 -15.93 2.20 13.14
C THR A 283 -15.53 3.45 12.36
N GLU A 284 -16.49 4.25 11.93
CA GLU A 284 -16.29 5.43 11.07
C GLU A 284 -15.37 6.47 11.71
N ASP A 285 -15.29 6.53 13.03
CA ASP A 285 -14.41 7.38 13.81
C ASP A 285 -12.99 6.80 14.01
N GLY A 286 -12.76 5.57 13.58
CA GLY A 286 -11.50 4.85 13.83
C GLY A 286 -10.28 5.56 13.27
N ILE A 287 -10.34 5.91 11.97
CA ILE A 287 -9.34 6.69 11.25
C ILE A 287 -10.08 7.74 10.43
N VAL A 288 -9.81 9.02 10.67
CA VAL A 288 -10.43 10.13 9.93
C VAL A 288 -9.35 11.02 9.33
N LEU A 289 -9.35 11.15 8.01
CA LEU A 289 -8.52 12.13 7.30
C LEU A 289 -9.31 13.42 7.09
N GLY A 290 -8.66 14.56 7.24
CA GLY A 290 -9.28 15.87 7.07
C GLY A 290 -8.32 16.88 6.46
N ILE A 291 -8.89 17.98 5.96
CA ILE A 291 -8.15 19.13 5.44
C ILE A 291 -8.41 20.29 6.37
N ARG A 292 -7.34 20.96 6.80
CA ARG A 292 -7.35 22.24 7.52
C ARG A 292 -6.77 23.33 6.61
N ASP A 293 -6.94 24.58 6.96
CA ASP A 293 -6.36 25.71 6.20
C ASP A 293 -4.83 25.62 6.12
N ASN A 294 -4.20 25.00 7.10
CA ASN A 294 -2.76 24.88 7.26
C ASN A 294 -2.22 23.46 7.07
N GLY A 295 -2.94 22.52 6.50
CA GLY A 295 -2.43 21.16 6.21
C GLY A 295 -3.49 20.08 6.16
N ILE A 296 -3.03 18.86 5.91
CA ILE A 296 -3.84 17.64 5.98
C ILE A 296 -3.65 17.04 7.37
N THR A 297 -4.76 16.65 8.01
CA THR A 297 -4.73 16.04 9.33
C THR A 297 -5.28 14.63 9.30
N CYS A 298 -4.89 13.83 10.29
CA CYS A 298 -5.40 12.50 10.55
C CYS A 298 -5.79 12.41 12.03
N GLN A 299 -6.99 11.96 12.31
CA GLN A 299 -7.43 11.67 13.67
C GLN A 299 -7.52 10.17 13.85
N LEU A 300 -6.91 9.66 14.91
CA LEU A 300 -6.91 8.25 15.28
C LEU A 300 -7.74 8.07 16.56
N SER A 301 -8.81 7.30 16.48
CA SER A 301 -9.63 6.96 17.63
C SER A 301 -8.81 6.21 18.69
N ARG A 302 -9.09 6.46 19.95
CA ARG A 302 -8.52 5.65 21.05
C ARG A 302 -8.98 4.18 21.00
N GLN A 303 -10.11 3.92 20.36
CA GLN A 303 -10.68 2.58 20.17
C GLN A 303 -10.10 1.85 18.94
N LEU A 304 -9.32 2.53 18.10
CA LEU A 304 -8.73 1.94 16.89
C LEU A 304 -8.05 0.57 17.15
N PRO A 305 -7.25 0.39 18.21
CA PRO A 305 -6.66 -0.92 18.52
C PRO A 305 -7.71 -2.02 18.77
N ASP A 306 -8.81 -1.69 19.46
CA ASP A 306 -9.88 -2.62 19.77
C ASP A 306 -10.69 -2.97 18.51
N TYR A 307 -10.98 -2.00 17.65
CA TYR A 307 -11.62 -2.24 16.36
C TYR A 307 -10.81 -3.22 15.49
N ILE A 308 -9.50 -3.07 15.45
CA ILE A 308 -8.62 -3.99 14.72
C ILE A 308 -8.65 -5.38 15.37
N LYS A 309 -8.50 -5.44 16.69
CA LYS A 309 -8.48 -6.70 17.43
C LYS A 309 -9.75 -7.53 17.25
N THR A 310 -10.90 -6.88 17.21
CA THR A 310 -12.20 -7.57 17.13
C THR A 310 -12.65 -7.81 15.69
N GLY A 311 -12.33 -6.92 14.77
CA GLY A 311 -12.86 -6.94 13.40
C GLY A 311 -12.02 -7.74 12.40
N VAL A 312 -10.69 -7.71 12.53
CA VAL A 312 -9.80 -8.19 11.46
C VAL A 312 -9.88 -9.70 11.24
N ASN A 313 -9.88 -10.50 12.32
CA ASN A 313 -9.88 -11.96 12.19
C ASN A 313 -11.07 -12.48 11.38
N SER A 314 -12.28 -12.03 11.70
CA SER A 314 -13.51 -12.49 11.02
C SER A 314 -13.54 -12.08 9.54
N VAL A 315 -12.97 -10.91 9.21
CA VAL A 315 -12.87 -10.42 7.83
C VAL A 315 -11.90 -11.29 7.02
N ILE A 316 -10.71 -11.54 7.57
CA ILE A 316 -9.68 -12.35 6.91
C ILE A 316 -10.14 -13.81 6.77
N GLU A 317 -10.67 -14.43 7.84
CA GLU A 317 -11.17 -15.81 7.77
C GLU A 317 -12.28 -15.98 6.73
N ARG A 318 -13.24 -15.08 6.67
CA ARG A 318 -14.30 -15.12 5.65
C ARG A 318 -13.75 -14.96 4.24
N PHE A 319 -12.78 -14.05 4.04
CA PHE A 319 -12.13 -13.88 2.75
C PHE A 319 -11.36 -15.14 2.34
N LEU A 320 -10.58 -15.73 3.23
CA LEU A 320 -9.86 -16.98 2.95
C LEU A 320 -10.80 -18.15 2.68
N ALA A 321 -11.87 -18.27 3.45
CA ALA A 321 -12.89 -19.32 3.28
C ALA A 321 -13.58 -19.25 1.91
N SER A 322 -13.79 -18.05 1.34
CA SER A 322 -14.35 -17.90 -0.01
C SER A 322 -13.43 -18.47 -1.10
N HIS A 323 -12.14 -18.67 -0.79
CA HIS A 323 -11.15 -19.29 -1.64
C HIS A 323 -10.80 -20.74 -1.24
N SER A 324 -11.60 -21.35 -0.37
CA SER A 324 -11.33 -22.66 0.22
C SER A 324 -9.97 -22.73 0.96
N LEU A 325 -9.55 -21.63 1.56
CA LEU A 325 -8.32 -21.47 2.33
C LEU A 325 -8.66 -21.17 3.80
N ASN A 326 -7.67 -21.41 4.65
CA ASN A 326 -7.63 -21.00 6.05
C ASN A 326 -6.28 -20.31 6.36
N LYS A 327 -6.06 -19.86 7.59
CA LYS A 327 -4.84 -19.14 7.98
C LYS A 327 -3.58 -20.00 7.86
N GLU A 328 -3.69 -21.31 8.09
CA GLU A 328 -2.59 -22.28 7.98
C GLU A 328 -2.11 -22.48 6.55
N ASN A 329 -2.93 -22.10 5.56
CA ASN A 329 -2.55 -22.13 4.14
C ASN A 329 -1.77 -20.89 3.70
N ILE A 330 -1.60 -19.90 4.58
CA ILE A 330 -0.92 -18.64 4.26
C ILE A 330 0.53 -18.68 4.74
N ASP A 331 1.44 -18.76 3.79
CA ASP A 331 2.88 -18.77 4.03
C ASP A 331 3.43 -17.33 4.28
N LEU A 332 2.85 -16.31 3.63
CA LEU A 332 3.37 -14.94 3.58
C LEU A 332 2.32 -13.92 4.07
N TRP A 333 2.69 -13.13 5.09
CA TRP A 333 1.79 -12.13 5.71
C TRP A 333 2.39 -10.73 5.61
N ALA A 334 1.89 -9.90 4.69
CA ALA A 334 2.27 -8.50 4.60
C ALA A 334 1.21 -7.62 5.28
N ILE A 335 1.44 -7.29 6.54
CA ILE A 335 0.56 -6.41 7.32
C ILE A 335 1.10 -4.99 7.25
N HIS A 336 0.23 -4.03 6.92
CA HIS A 336 0.60 -2.62 6.92
C HIS A 336 1.17 -2.18 8.27
N PRO A 337 2.39 -1.61 8.31
CA PRO A 337 3.05 -1.20 9.55
C PRO A 337 2.57 0.19 10.02
N GLY A 338 1.26 0.29 10.33
CA GLY A 338 0.60 1.55 10.71
C GLY A 338 1.04 2.13 12.06
N GLY A 339 1.77 1.35 12.85
CA GLY A 339 2.26 1.67 14.19
C GLY A 339 2.26 0.43 15.06
N THR A 340 2.92 0.52 16.23
CA THR A 340 3.11 -0.59 17.17
C THR A 340 1.80 -1.34 17.47
N ARG A 341 0.76 -0.58 17.86
CA ARG A 341 -0.53 -1.16 18.23
C ARG A 341 -1.26 -1.81 17.06
N ILE A 342 -1.08 -1.33 15.85
CA ILE A 342 -1.70 -1.87 14.64
C ILE A 342 -1.15 -3.27 14.36
N ILE A 343 0.18 -3.43 14.36
CA ILE A 343 0.82 -4.72 14.14
C ILE A 343 0.50 -5.69 15.27
N GLU A 344 0.65 -5.27 16.54
CA GLU A 344 0.37 -6.11 17.72
C GLU A 344 -1.06 -6.65 17.72
N ASN A 345 -2.05 -5.78 17.47
CA ASN A 345 -3.46 -6.23 17.50
C ASN A 345 -3.84 -7.09 16.29
N ALA A 346 -3.31 -6.80 15.11
CA ALA A 346 -3.50 -7.66 13.95
C ALA A 346 -2.84 -9.04 14.15
N GLN A 347 -1.59 -9.07 14.63
CA GLN A 347 -0.87 -10.29 14.97
C GLN A 347 -1.64 -11.14 16.00
N HIS A 348 -2.07 -10.52 17.10
CA HIS A 348 -2.83 -11.20 18.16
C HIS A 348 -4.20 -11.71 17.66
N SER A 349 -4.93 -10.87 16.92
CA SER A 349 -6.25 -11.22 16.38
C SER A 349 -6.20 -12.42 15.44
N LEU A 350 -5.15 -12.48 14.60
CA LEU A 350 -4.96 -13.54 13.61
C LEU A 350 -4.21 -14.76 14.16
N GLY A 351 -3.64 -14.67 15.36
CA GLY A 351 -2.85 -15.76 15.98
C GLY A 351 -1.51 -16.00 15.27
N LEU A 352 -0.88 -14.94 14.73
CA LEU A 352 0.37 -15.05 13.98
C LEU A 352 1.59 -15.10 14.89
N SER A 353 2.60 -15.85 14.48
CA SER A 353 3.92 -15.88 15.12
C SER A 353 4.73 -14.61 14.83
N ASP A 354 5.77 -14.36 15.63
CA ASP A 354 6.68 -13.21 15.42
C ASP A 354 7.37 -13.25 14.04
N ASN A 355 7.71 -14.43 13.55
CA ASN A 355 8.33 -14.59 12.23
C ASN A 355 7.39 -14.18 11.08
N GLN A 356 6.09 -14.44 11.22
CA GLN A 356 5.11 -14.08 10.19
C GLN A 356 4.89 -12.58 10.06
N VAL A 357 5.16 -11.80 11.09
CA VAL A 357 5.01 -10.34 11.10
C VAL A 357 6.35 -9.58 11.11
N ALA A 358 7.48 -10.31 11.04
CA ALA A 358 8.82 -9.75 11.17
C ALA A 358 9.11 -8.65 10.12
N ASP A 359 8.67 -8.83 8.86
CA ASP A 359 8.89 -7.83 7.82
C ASP A 359 8.10 -6.55 8.08
N SER A 360 6.88 -6.64 8.61
CA SER A 360 6.08 -5.49 9.01
C SER A 360 6.74 -4.70 10.14
N TRP A 361 7.27 -5.39 11.14
CA TRP A 361 8.02 -4.77 12.24
C TRP A 361 9.30 -4.10 11.76
N GLU A 362 10.04 -4.74 10.86
CA GLU A 362 11.30 -4.20 10.35
C GLU A 362 11.07 -2.94 9.52
N ILE A 363 10.03 -2.90 8.69
CA ILE A 363 9.68 -1.69 7.94
C ILE A 363 9.25 -0.57 8.88
N LEU A 364 8.43 -0.86 9.91
CA LEU A 364 8.08 0.14 10.93
C LEU A 364 9.33 0.69 11.63
N ARG A 365 10.25 -0.19 12.01
CA ARG A 365 11.48 0.18 12.72
C ARG A 365 12.37 1.09 11.90
N GLN A 366 12.57 0.78 10.62
CA GLN A 366 13.51 1.51 9.75
C GLN A 366 12.92 2.78 9.14
N TYR A 367 11.61 2.78 8.85
CA TYR A 367 11.00 3.83 8.04
C TYR A 367 9.84 4.56 8.73
N GLY A 368 9.27 4.01 9.80
CA GLY A 368 8.00 4.51 10.33
C GLY A 368 6.81 4.18 9.41
N ASN A 369 5.70 4.86 9.60
CA ASN A 369 4.50 4.70 8.78
C ASN A 369 4.50 5.71 7.62
N MET A 370 4.76 5.24 6.43
CA MET A 370 4.71 6.03 5.18
C MET A 370 3.31 6.03 4.54
N LEU A 371 2.24 5.70 5.27
CA LEU A 371 0.88 5.53 4.72
C LEU A 371 0.82 4.47 3.61
N SER A 372 0.25 4.82 2.43
CA SER A 372 0.00 3.86 1.35
C SER A 372 1.24 3.10 0.85
N PRO A 373 2.45 3.65 0.71
CA PRO A 373 3.64 2.89 0.32
C PRO A 373 4.06 1.79 1.30
N SER A 374 3.79 1.96 2.61
CA SER A 374 4.38 1.10 3.65
C SER A 374 4.15 -0.39 3.44
N VAL A 375 2.95 -0.80 3.05
CA VAL A 375 2.63 -2.21 2.82
C VAL A 375 3.37 -2.76 1.60
N LEU A 376 3.67 -1.93 0.60
CA LEU A 376 4.48 -2.30 -0.57
C LEU A 376 5.96 -2.45 -0.21
N PHE A 377 6.49 -1.67 0.76
CA PHE A 377 7.82 -1.90 1.34
C PHE A 377 7.89 -3.25 2.05
N VAL A 378 6.84 -3.63 2.80
CA VAL A 378 6.76 -4.95 3.43
C VAL A 378 6.76 -6.05 2.36
N MET A 379 5.97 -5.90 1.31
CA MET A 379 5.90 -6.86 0.21
C MET A 379 7.24 -6.99 -0.52
N GLU A 380 7.89 -5.87 -0.90
CA GLU A 380 9.20 -5.90 -1.55
C GLU A 380 10.22 -6.68 -0.69
N ARG A 381 10.36 -6.32 0.58
CA ARG A 381 11.27 -6.98 1.52
C ARG A 381 10.99 -8.47 1.64
N MET A 382 9.74 -8.85 1.84
CA MET A 382 9.30 -10.23 2.00
C MET A 382 9.58 -11.07 0.75
N LEU A 383 9.30 -10.53 -0.43
CA LEU A 383 9.52 -11.21 -1.71
C LEU A 383 11.01 -11.38 -2.03
N LEU A 384 11.86 -10.41 -1.68
CA LEU A 384 13.32 -10.51 -1.81
C LEU A 384 13.88 -11.60 -0.90
N ARG A 385 13.46 -11.64 0.37
CA ARG A 385 13.88 -12.73 1.27
C ARG A 385 13.53 -14.13 0.73
N CYS A 386 12.34 -14.26 0.13
CA CYS A 386 11.97 -15.55 -0.48
C CYS A 386 12.87 -15.94 -1.67
N GLN A 387 13.44 -14.98 -2.39
CA GLN A 387 14.38 -15.27 -3.47
C GLN A 387 15.73 -15.74 -2.93
N ASP A 388 16.23 -15.09 -1.88
CA ASP A 388 17.49 -15.47 -1.22
C ASP A 388 17.43 -16.89 -0.65
N PHE A 389 16.34 -17.27 0.02
CA PHE A 389 16.14 -18.62 0.54
C PHE A 389 16.20 -19.68 -0.57
N LEU A 390 15.51 -19.44 -1.68
CA LEU A 390 15.47 -20.37 -2.81
C LEU A 390 16.82 -20.50 -3.52
N SER A 391 17.65 -19.45 -3.52
CA SER A 391 19.01 -19.51 -4.07
C SER A 391 19.94 -20.34 -3.18
N ILE A 392 19.86 -20.17 -1.87
CA ILE A 392 20.65 -20.90 -0.89
C ILE A 392 20.31 -22.41 -0.91
N GLU A 393 19.02 -22.76 -0.98
CA GLU A 393 18.61 -24.16 -1.09
C GLU A 393 19.14 -24.80 -2.38
N ARG A 394 19.11 -24.10 -3.51
CA ARG A 394 19.68 -24.61 -4.78
C ARG A 394 21.18 -24.81 -4.69
N GLU A 395 21.93 -23.91 -4.09
CA GLU A 395 23.37 -24.05 -3.90
C GLU A 395 23.71 -25.22 -2.97
N SER A 396 22.97 -25.41 -1.88
CA SER A 396 23.17 -26.51 -0.94
C SER A 396 22.87 -27.87 -1.58
N VAL A 397 21.79 -28.00 -2.35
CA VAL A 397 21.46 -29.24 -3.09
C VAL A 397 22.51 -29.55 -4.18
N ALA A 398 23.00 -28.52 -4.87
CA ALA A 398 24.08 -28.70 -5.88
C ALA A 398 25.41 -29.12 -5.25
N LEU A 399 25.72 -28.70 -4.03
CA LEU A 399 26.92 -29.09 -3.29
C LEU A 399 26.81 -30.53 -2.74
N GLU A 400 25.61 -30.97 -2.35
CA GLU A 400 25.37 -32.32 -1.85
C GLU A 400 25.30 -33.38 -2.96
N ASN A 401 24.96 -33.00 -4.19
CA ASN A 401 24.83 -33.90 -5.33
C ASN A 401 25.50 -33.37 -6.61
N PRO A 402 26.86 -33.35 -6.67
CA PRO A 402 27.59 -32.75 -7.80
C PRO A 402 27.45 -33.52 -9.14
N ASN A 403 26.79 -34.69 -9.15
CA ASN A 403 26.58 -35.54 -10.32
C ASN A 403 25.16 -35.52 -10.89
N LEU A 404 24.27 -34.65 -10.36
CA LEU A 404 22.97 -34.43 -10.99
C LEU A 404 23.17 -33.45 -12.15
N ASP A 405 23.26 -34.02 -13.37
CA ASP A 405 23.18 -33.25 -14.60
C ASP A 405 21.93 -32.33 -14.51
N GLY A 406 22.15 -31.00 -14.59
CA GLY A 406 21.17 -29.96 -14.35
C GLY A 406 19.95 -29.92 -15.30
N LYS A 407 19.54 -31.04 -15.86
CA LYS A 407 18.41 -31.18 -16.79
C LYS A 407 17.18 -31.88 -16.22
N ASN A 408 17.23 -32.52 -15.03
CA ASN A 408 16.09 -33.29 -14.52
C ASN A 408 15.62 -32.98 -13.09
N SER A 409 16.08 -31.95 -12.43
CA SER A 409 15.49 -31.48 -11.16
C SER A 409 14.40 -30.45 -11.41
N THR A 410 13.34 -30.81 -12.11
CA THR A 410 12.02 -30.13 -11.98
C THR A 410 11.40 -30.58 -10.65
N GLU A 411 12.03 -30.29 -9.52
CA GLU A 411 11.30 -30.15 -8.29
C GLU A 411 10.40 -28.94 -8.47
N THR A 412 9.11 -29.21 -8.61
CA THR A 412 8.06 -28.21 -8.70
C THR A 412 8.18 -27.35 -7.44
N MET A 413 8.73 -26.13 -7.58
CA MET A 413 8.82 -25.18 -6.47
C MET A 413 7.43 -25.05 -5.85
N LYS A 414 7.34 -25.32 -4.55
CA LYS A 414 6.07 -25.16 -3.82
C LYS A 414 5.62 -23.70 -3.98
N ALA A 415 4.44 -23.52 -4.56
CA ALA A 415 3.84 -22.19 -4.63
C ALA A 415 3.59 -21.66 -3.21
N LEU A 416 4.05 -20.44 -2.93
CA LEU A 416 3.79 -19.78 -1.64
C LEU A 416 2.51 -18.92 -1.77
N THR A 417 1.58 -19.14 -0.86
CA THR A 417 0.36 -18.32 -0.77
C THR A 417 0.56 -17.18 0.22
N GLY A 418 0.21 -15.97 -0.20
CA GLY A 418 0.38 -14.78 0.62
C GLY A 418 -0.87 -13.91 0.67
N ILE A 419 -1.00 -13.17 1.76
CA ILE A 419 -1.98 -12.10 1.93
C ILE A 419 -1.27 -10.80 2.29
N ALA A 420 -1.65 -9.71 1.63
CA ALA A 420 -1.23 -8.37 1.99
C ALA A 420 -2.48 -7.54 2.30
N PHE A 421 -2.49 -6.80 3.42
CA PHE A 421 -3.63 -5.95 3.76
C PHE A 421 -3.24 -4.72 4.58
N SER A 422 -4.12 -3.74 4.52
CA SER A 422 -3.97 -2.44 5.17
C SER A 422 -5.32 -1.91 5.64
N PHE A 423 -5.30 -0.78 6.36
CA PHE A 423 -6.49 -0.17 6.95
C PHE A 423 -6.77 1.19 6.30
N ALA A 424 -8.00 1.35 5.80
CA ALA A 424 -8.52 2.60 5.26
C ALA A 424 -9.21 3.44 6.34
N PRO A 425 -9.46 4.75 6.09
CA PRO A 425 -10.33 5.57 6.92
C PRO A 425 -11.69 4.90 7.16
N GLY A 426 -12.25 5.08 8.37
CA GLY A 426 -13.45 4.37 8.80
C GLY A 426 -13.25 2.89 9.04
N ILE A 427 -12.01 2.40 9.28
CA ILE A 427 -11.60 1.00 9.40
C ILE A 427 -12.10 0.12 8.25
N GLY A 428 -11.78 0.54 7.03
CA GLY A 428 -11.82 -0.37 5.89
C GLY A 428 -10.63 -1.33 5.94
N VAL A 429 -10.86 -2.62 5.72
CA VAL A 429 -9.79 -3.61 5.49
C VAL A 429 -9.68 -3.86 4.00
N GLU A 430 -8.57 -3.42 3.42
CA GLU A 430 -8.29 -3.58 1.99
C GLU A 430 -7.07 -4.46 1.81
N GLY A 431 -7.11 -5.41 0.88
CA GLY A 431 -6.01 -6.34 0.72
C GLY A 431 -6.03 -7.10 -0.60
N ILE A 432 -5.04 -7.97 -0.76
CA ILE A 432 -4.91 -8.90 -1.88
C ILE A 432 -4.54 -10.29 -1.38
N LEU A 433 -5.08 -11.30 -2.04
CA LEU A 433 -4.58 -12.68 -1.99
C LEU A 433 -3.66 -12.88 -3.20
N PHE A 434 -2.44 -13.36 -2.97
CA PHE A 434 -1.46 -13.57 -4.04
C PHE A 434 -0.75 -14.91 -3.90
N GLN A 435 -0.14 -15.37 -4.97
CA GLN A 435 0.72 -16.56 -4.97
C GLN A 435 2.04 -16.24 -5.68
N LYS A 436 3.14 -16.68 -5.08
CA LYS A 436 4.45 -16.77 -5.74
C LYS A 436 4.58 -18.20 -6.30
N VAL A 437 4.51 -18.30 -7.62
CA VAL A 437 4.40 -19.57 -8.37
C VAL A 437 5.62 -19.84 -9.25
#